data_e27c0a17b055b43de16b6c62d1c50f29
#
_entry.id   e27c0a17b055b43de16b6c62d1c50f29
#
_cell.length_a   1.000
_cell.length_b   1.000
_cell.length_c   1.000
_cell.angle_alpha   90.00
_cell.angle_beta   90.00
_cell.angle_gamma   90.00
#
_symmetry.space_group_name_H-M   'P 1'
#
loop_
_entity.id
_entity.type
_entity.pdbx_description
1 polymer ?
#
loop_
_entity_poly.entity_id
_entity_poly.type
_entity_poly.pdbx_seq_one_letter_code
_entity_poly.pdbx_strand_id
1 'polypeptide(L)'
;MYDHLHPTETMQRIARKELGDRLDEILEIVSRDNVGFVITDAGKDDLVLCPASWLSPLTSEGFGCIVNSAVRYSLGRDTYMPGIAVQFILEHMNFLDLRTVTVMYRDIQKALEDENLPHRETWVSLMYALENRLKRKE
;
A
#
# COMPACT_ATOMS: atom_id res chain seq x y z
N MET A 1 10.48 14.41 -7.89
CA MET A 1 11.10 13.49 -6.96
C MET A 1 10.23 12.28 -6.64
N TYR A 2 8.98 12.51 -6.29
CA TYR A 2 8.07 11.41 -5.99
C TYR A 2 7.20 11.03 -7.18
N ASP A 3 7.63 11.43 -8.37
CA ASP A 3 6.89 11.14 -9.60
C ASP A 3 6.77 9.65 -9.85
N HIS A 4 7.70 8.86 -9.29
CA HIS A 4 7.69 7.42 -9.45
C HIS A 4 6.58 6.72 -8.67
N LEU A 5 5.95 7.43 -7.74
CA LEU A 5 4.90 6.86 -6.90
C LEU A 5 3.51 7.22 -7.41
N HIS A 6 3.32 7.15 -8.73
CA HIS A 6 2.01 7.35 -9.32
C HIS A 6 1.04 6.32 -8.74
N PRO A 7 -0.07 6.75 -8.15
CA PRO A 7 -0.94 5.83 -7.42
C PRO A 7 -1.39 4.62 -8.20
N THR A 8 -1.79 4.79 -9.46
CA THR A 8 -2.32 3.67 -10.22
C THR A 8 -1.24 2.68 -10.64
N GLU A 9 0.02 3.12 -10.68
CA GLU A 9 1.12 2.23 -11.06
C GLU A 9 1.53 1.30 -9.93
N THR A 10 1.19 1.66 -8.69
CA THR A 10 1.58 0.88 -7.51
C THR A 10 0.43 0.07 -6.94
N MET A 11 -0.74 0.12 -7.54
CA MET A 11 -1.89 -0.64 -7.07
C MET A 11 -1.94 -2.01 -7.70
N GLN A 12 -2.50 -2.96 -6.97
CA GLN A 12 -2.79 -4.28 -7.51
C GLN A 12 -3.80 -4.16 -8.64
N ARG A 13 -3.61 -4.97 -9.67
CA ARG A 13 -4.53 -5.00 -10.80
C ARG A 13 -5.40 -6.25 -10.73
N ILE A 14 -6.67 -6.10 -11.06
CA ILE A 14 -7.62 -7.19 -11.03
C ILE A 14 -8.51 -7.08 -12.26
N ALA A 15 -8.73 -8.20 -12.95
CA ALA A 15 -9.62 -8.22 -14.11
C ALA A 15 -11.06 -8.05 -13.64
N ARG A 16 -11.87 -7.38 -14.48
CA ARG A 16 -13.27 -7.13 -14.14
C ARG A 16 -14.02 -8.40 -13.79
N LYS A 17 -13.75 -9.48 -14.53
CA LYS A 17 -14.41 -10.76 -14.26
C LYS A 17 -14.04 -11.29 -12.89
N GLU A 18 -12.77 -11.22 -12.55
CA GLU A 18 -12.30 -11.67 -11.24
C GLU A 18 -12.90 -10.84 -10.11
N LEU A 19 -13.03 -9.54 -10.35
CA LEU A 19 -13.66 -8.66 -9.36
C LEU A 19 -15.09 -9.12 -9.09
N GLY A 20 -15.84 -9.45 -10.16
CA GLY A 20 -17.22 -9.90 -10.00
C GLY A 20 -17.30 -11.17 -9.16
N ASP A 21 -16.37 -12.10 -9.37
CA ASP A 21 -16.36 -13.36 -8.62
C ASP A 21 -15.95 -13.18 -7.16
N ARG A 22 -15.20 -12.12 -6.86
CA ARG A 22 -14.65 -11.89 -5.53
C ARG A 22 -15.07 -10.56 -4.94
N LEU A 23 -16.22 -10.04 -5.38
CA LEU A 23 -16.61 -8.67 -5.06
C LEU A 23 -16.63 -8.39 -3.56
N ASP A 24 -17.29 -9.25 -2.78
CA ASP A 24 -17.40 -9.01 -1.34
C ASP A 24 -16.02 -9.04 -0.67
N GLU A 25 -15.17 -9.97 -1.09
CA GLU A 25 -13.83 -10.07 -0.55
C GLU A 25 -13.01 -8.82 -0.86
N ILE A 26 -13.06 -8.36 -2.12
CA ILE A 26 -12.28 -7.20 -2.53
C ILE A 26 -12.76 -5.94 -1.82
N LEU A 27 -14.09 -5.75 -1.71
CA LEU A 27 -14.63 -4.60 -1.00
C LEU A 27 -14.20 -4.60 0.46
N GLU A 28 -14.17 -5.78 1.08
CA GLU A 28 -13.71 -5.89 2.47
C GLU A 28 -12.24 -5.48 2.59
N ILE A 29 -11.40 -5.94 1.67
CA ILE A 29 -9.97 -5.61 1.69
C ILE A 29 -9.79 -4.10 1.53
N VAL A 30 -10.46 -3.49 0.56
CA VAL A 30 -10.35 -2.06 0.30
C VAL A 30 -10.73 -1.27 1.54
N SER A 31 -11.85 -1.64 2.16
CA SER A 31 -12.36 -0.92 3.33
C SER A 31 -11.47 -1.14 4.55
N ARG A 32 -11.10 -2.39 4.80
CA ARG A 32 -10.35 -2.74 6.01
C ARG A 32 -8.91 -2.24 5.97
N ASP A 33 -8.28 -2.39 4.83
CA ASP A 33 -6.82 -2.19 4.73
C ASP A 33 -6.44 -0.85 4.09
N ASN A 34 -7.43 -0.07 3.66
CA ASN A 34 -7.19 1.25 3.05
C ASN A 34 -6.25 1.14 1.85
N VAL A 35 -6.58 0.26 0.92
CA VAL A 35 -5.81 0.05 -0.32
C VAL A 35 -6.74 0.20 -1.51
N GLY A 36 -6.15 0.39 -2.70
CA GLY A 36 -6.91 0.48 -3.93
C GLY A 36 -6.56 -0.64 -4.89
N PHE A 37 -7.45 -0.87 -5.85
CA PHE A 37 -7.25 -1.82 -6.95
C PHE A 37 -7.52 -1.13 -8.26
N VAL A 38 -6.71 -1.44 -9.28
CA VAL A 38 -6.99 -1.03 -10.65
C VAL A 38 -7.77 -2.17 -11.30
N ILE A 39 -8.95 -1.86 -11.82
CA ILE A 39 -9.82 -2.84 -12.47
C ILE A 39 -9.59 -2.74 -13.96
N THR A 40 -9.17 -3.83 -14.58
CA THR A 40 -8.87 -3.86 -16.00
C THR A 40 -9.97 -4.61 -16.76
N ASP A 41 -10.22 -4.17 -18.00
CA ASP A 41 -11.20 -4.81 -18.86
C ASP A 41 -10.74 -4.56 -20.30
N ALA A 42 -10.50 -5.62 -21.05
CA ALA A 42 -9.91 -5.53 -22.39
C ALA A 42 -10.69 -4.54 -23.24
N GLY A 43 -9.96 -3.62 -23.89
CA GLY A 43 -10.55 -2.65 -24.79
C GLY A 43 -11.27 -1.50 -24.13
N LYS A 44 -11.20 -1.38 -22.79
CA LYS A 44 -11.84 -0.31 -22.05
C LYS A 44 -10.84 0.37 -21.14
N ASP A 45 -11.18 1.57 -20.69
CA ASP A 45 -10.35 2.30 -19.76
C ASP A 45 -10.29 1.60 -18.42
N ASP A 46 -9.12 1.66 -17.77
CA ASP A 46 -8.96 1.13 -16.43
C ASP A 46 -9.78 1.97 -15.44
N LEU A 47 -10.33 1.28 -14.45
CA LEU A 47 -11.05 1.92 -13.35
C LEU A 47 -10.29 1.70 -12.07
N VAL A 48 -10.58 2.52 -11.04
CA VAL A 48 -9.94 2.36 -9.74
C VAL A 48 -11.03 2.15 -8.70
N LEU A 49 -10.85 1.13 -7.87
CA LEU A 49 -11.68 0.88 -6.70
C LEU A 49 -10.86 1.22 -5.46
N CYS A 50 -11.33 2.18 -4.67
CA CYS A 50 -10.58 2.66 -3.53
C CYS A 50 -11.53 3.24 -2.49
N PRO A 51 -11.07 3.45 -1.24
CA PRO A 51 -11.91 4.14 -0.25
C PRO A 51 -12.24 5.55 -0.73
N ALA A 52 -13.44 6.02 -0.37
CA ALA A 52 -13.87 7.35 -0.78
C ALA A 52 -12.92 8.44 -0.27
N SER A 53 -12.30 8.22 0.87
CA SER A 53 -11.37 9.18 1.45
C SER A 53 -10.16 9.45 0.55
N TRP A 54 -9.85 8.52 -0.34
CA TRP A 54 -8.72 8.70 -1.27
C TRP A 54 -8.94 9.87 -2.22
N LEU A 55 -10.19 10.23 -2.46
CA LEU A 55 -10.49 11.37 -3.32
C LEU A 55 -10.07 12.69 -2.68
N SER A 56 -9.68 12.66 -1.40
CA SER A 56 -9.13 13.82 -0.73
C SER A 56 -7.68 13.50 -0.32
N PRO A 57 -6.75 13.49 -1.27
CA PRO A 57 -5.38 13.01 -1.00
C PRO A 57 -4.61 13.85 -0.01
N LEU A 58 -5.14 15.02 0.37
CA LEU A 58 -4.49 15.84 1.40
C LEU A 58 -4.84 15.37 2.81
N THR A 59 -5.79 14.43 2.94
CA THR A 59 -6.08 13.84 4.25
C THR A 59 -5.11 12.69 4.52
N SER A 60 -4.89 12.38 5.80
CA SER A 60 -4.02 11.27 6.14
C SER A 60 -4.58 9.93 5.63
N GLU A 61 -5.91 9.78 5.60
CA GLU A 61 -6.51 8.55 5.09
C GLU A 61 -6.29 8.38 3.59
N GLY A 62 -6.45 9.46 2.81
CA GLY A 62 -6.21 9.41 1.38
C GLY A 62 -4.75 9.12 1.07
N PHE A 63 -3.87 9.80 1.78
CA PHE A 63 -2.44 9.58 1.64
C PHE A 63 -2.10 8.14 2.04
N GLY A 64 -2.72 7.65 3.12
CA GLY A 64 -2.49 6.28 3.60
C GLY A 64 -2.87 5.22 2.57
N CYS A 65 -3.96 5.46 1.83
CA CYS A 65 -4.38 4.53 0.79
C CYS A 65 -3.29 4.39 -0.28
N ILE A 66 -2.73 5.52 -0.71
CA ILE A 66 -1.65 5.50 -1.70
C ILE A 66 -0.44 4.75 -1.17
N VAL A 67 -0.07 5.03 0.07
CA VAL A 67 1.12 4.45 0.68
C VAL A 67 0.94 2.94 0.88
N ASN A 68 -0.20 2.51 1.42
CA ASN A 68 -0.44 1.08 1.62
C ASN A 68 -0.45 0.33 0.30
N SER A 69 -1.02 0.92 -0.73
CA SER A 69 -1.03 0.31 -2.06
C SER A 69 0.38 0.16 -2.60
N ALA A 70 1.21 1.18 -2.42
CA ALA A 70 2.59 1.14 -2.89
C ALA A 70 3.39 0.05 -2.16
N VAL A 71 3.21 -0.07 -0.85
CA VAL A 71 3.90 -1.09 -0.07
C VAL A 71 3.50 -2.48 -0.53
N ARG A 72 2.20 -2.73 -0.67
CA ARG A 72 1.73 -4.05 -1.11
C ARG A 72 2.22 -4.39 -2.50
N TYR A 73 2.23 -3.41 -3.39
CA TYR A 73 2.73 -3.63 -4.75
C TYR A 73 4.21 -4.01 -4.71
N SER A 74 4.99 -3.38 -3.84
CA SER A 74 6.44 -3.55 -3.80
C SER A 74 6.90 -4.81 -3.06
N LEU A 75 6.12 -5.26 -2.08
CA LEU A 75 6.50 -6.43 -1.28
C LEU A 75 6.63 -7.66 -2.18
N GLY A 76 7.76 -8.34 -2.05
CA GLY A 76 8.01 -9.55 -2.82
C GLY A 76 8.53 -9.32 -4.22
N ARG A 77 8.68 -8.07 -4.66
CA ARG A 77 9.19 -7.76 -5.98
C ARG A 77 10.63 -7.31 -5.90
N ASP A 78 11.43 -7.71 -6.89
CA ASP A 78 12.83 -7.29 -6.98
C ASP A 78 12.92 -6.09 -7.91
N THR A 79 12.58 -4.91 -7.38
CA THR A 79 12.58 -3.67 -8.13
C THR A 79 13.26 -2.59 -7.31
N TYR A 80 13.50 -1.43 -7.93
CA TYR A 80 14.07 -0.30 -7.19
C TYR A 80 13.02 0.42 -6.36
N MET A 81 11.76 0.15 -6.58
CA MET A 81 10.66 0.83 -5.88
C MET A 81 10.73 0.76 -4.36
N PRO A 82 11.12 -0.38 -3.77
CA PRO A 82 11.14 -0.43 -2.31
C PRO A 82 11.98 0.67 -1.67
N GLY A 83 13.15 0.97 -2.22
CA GLY A 83 13.99 2.01 -1.66
C GLY A 83 13.32 3.38 -1.69
N ILE A 84 12.71 3.72 -2.83
CA ILE A 84 12.05 5.00 -2.99
C ILE A 84 10.81 5.07 -2.09
N ALA A 85 10.02 4.01 -2.07
CA ALA A 85 8.79 3.98 -1.29
C ALA A 85 9.10 4.10 0.21
N VAL A 86 10.10 3.37 0.67
CA VAL A 86 10.47 3.40 2.08
C VAL A 86 10.96 4.77 2.48
N GLN A 87 11.79 5.39 1.65
CA GLN A 87 12.30 6.73 1.93
C GLN A 87 11.14 7.73 2.05
N PHE A 88 10.20 7.65 1.11
CA PHE A 88 9.03 8.53 1.11
C PHE A 88 8.21 8.35 2.40
N ILE A 89 7.99 7.10 2.80
CA ILE A 89 7.22 6.80 4.00
C ILE A 89 7.92 7.33 5.24
N LEU A 90 9.24 7.14 5.33
CA LEU A 90 9.99 7.62 6.48
C LEU A 90 9.91 9.14 6.61
N GLU A 91 9.92 9.84 5.48
CA GLU A 91 9.85 11.30 5.48
C GLU A 91 8.47 11.82 5.89
N HIS A 92 7.43 11.00 5.74
CA HIS A 92 6.05 11.43 5.98
C HIS A 92 5.37 10.62 7.08
N MET A 93 6.16 9.97 7.92
CA MET A 93 5.65 9.04 8.93
C MET A 93 4.60 9.71 9.84
N ASN A 94 4.85 10.96 10.22
CA ASN A 94 3.96 11.65 11.15
C ASN A 94 2.62 12.05 10.54
N PHE A 95 2.52 12.05 9.22
CA PHE A 95 1.27 12.36 8.53
C PHE A 95 0.35 11.14 8.41
N LEU A 96 0.89 9.94 8.59
CA LEU A 96 0.12 8.71 8.41
C LEU A 96 -0.76 8.44 9.63
N ASP A 97 -2.00 8.04 9.37
CA ASP A 97 -2.90 7.65 10.44
C ASP A 97 -2.51 6.27 10.98
N LEU A 98 -2.94 5.97 12.21
CA LEU A 98 -2.55 4.73 12.88
C LEU A 98 -3.05 3.49 12.16
N ARG A 99 -4.22 3.56 11.53
CA ARG A 99 -4.73 2.41 10.77
C ARG A 99 -3.78 2.04 9.63
N THR A 100 -3.33 3.06 8.88
CA THR A 100 -2.38 2.84 7.79
C THR A 100 -1.08 2.23 8.31
N VAL A 101 -0.55 2.79 9.40
CA VAL A 101 0.69 2.29 9.98
C VAL A 101 0.54 0.85 10.44
N THR A 102 -0.58 0.53 11.08
CA THR A 102 -0.85 -0.82 11.58
C THR A 102 -0.91 -1.84 10.45
N VAL A 103 -1.64 -1.51 9.38
CA VAL A 103 -1.77 -2.42 8.25
C VAL A 103 -0.40 -2.64 7.59
N MET A 104 0.34 -1.55 7.41
CA MET A 104 1.65 -1.61 6.79
C MET A 104 2.61 -2.48 7.61
N TYR A 105 2.64 -2.27 8.91
CA TYR A 105 3.48 -3.05 9.81
C TYR A 105 3.14 -4.54 9.72
N ARG A 106 1.85 -4.86 9.75
CA ARG A 106 1.40 -6.24 9.66
C ARG A 106 1.81 -6.89 8.35
N ASP A 107 1.62 -6.18 7.24
CA ASP A 107 1.96 -6.73 5.93
C ASP A 107 3.45 -6.99 5.79
N ILE A 108 4.28 -6.07 6.28
CA ILE A 108 5.73 -6.23 6.21
C ILE A 108 6.18 -7.35 7.14
N GLN A 109 5.63 -7.41 8.34
CA GLN A 109 5.99 -8.46 9.28
C GLN A 109 5.71 -9.83 8.69
N LYS A 110 4.55 -9.98 8.04
CA LYS A 110 4.19 -11.24 7.41
C LYS A 110 5.13 -11.57 6.26
N ALA A 111 5.46 -10.57 5.43
CA ALA A 111 6.36 -10.80 4.30
C ALA A 111 7.75 -11.20 4.76
N LEU A 112 8.20 -10.70 5.91
CA LEU A 112 9.53 -11.01 6.42
C LEU A 112 9.66 -12.46 6.93
N GLU A 113 8.55 -13.20 7.00
CA GLU A 113 8.62 -14.62 7.30
C GLU A 113 9.30 -15.40 6.17
N ASP A 114 9.32 -14.83 4.97
CA ASP A 114 10.06 -15.40 3.84
C ASP A 114 11.50 -14.93 3.91
N GLU A 115 12.41 -15.87 4.18
CA GLU A 115 13.83 -15.56 4.34
C GLU A 115 14.47 -15.05 3.05
N ASN A 116 13.84 -15.30 1.91
CA ASN A 116 14.35 -14.88 0.61
C ASN A 116 13.67 -13.62 0.08
N LEU A 117 12.98 -12.89 0.93
CA LEU A 117 12.29 -11.68 0.51
C LEU A 117 13.27 -10.69 -0.11
N PRO A 118 13.03 -10.23 -1.36
CA PRO A 118 13.90 -9.22 -1.97
C PRO A 118 13.93 -7.94 -1.14
N HIS A 119 15.10 -7.30 -1.10
CA HIS A 119 15.30 -6.03 -0.39
C HIS A 119 14.96 -6.14 1.10
N ARG A 120 15.26 -7.30 1.67
CA ARG A 120 14.89 -7.60 3.05
C ARG A 120 15.33 -6.53 4.04
N GLU A 121 16.57 -6.04 3.89
CA GLU A 121 17.10 -5.05 4.84
C GLU A 121 16.30 -3.75 4.82
N THR A 122 15.85 -3.35 3.63
CA THR A 122 15.04 -2.15 3.48
C THR A 122 13.71 -2.30 4.23
N TRP A 123 13.06 -3.45 4.06
CA TRP A 123 11.79 -3.69 4.73
C TRP A 123 11.95 -3.83 6.24
N VAL A 124 13.05 -4.41 6.70
CA VAL A 124 13.33 -4.50 8.14
C VAL A 124 13.49 -3.10 8.74
N SER A 125 14.20 -2.22 8.04
CA SER A 125 14.37 -0.83 8.51
C SER A 125 13.02 -0.14 8.64
N LEU A 126 12.16 -0.30 7.64
CA LEU A 126 10.83 0.31 7.70
C LEU A 126 10.00 -0.29 8.84
N MET A 127 10.09 -1.61 9.03
CA MET A 127 9.34 -2.27 10.09
C MET A 127 9.69 -1.68 11.46
N TYR A 128 10.96 -1.44 11.72
CA TYR A 128 11.37 -0.86 13.00
C TYR A 128 10.83 0.57 13.17
N ALA A 129 10.85 1.35 12.09
CA ALA A 129 10.31 2.71 12.16
C ALA A 129 8.80 2.69 12.43
N LEU A 130 8.09 1.77 11.81
CA LEU A 130 6.65 1.61 12.03
C LEU A 130 6.36 1.16 13.45
N GLU A 131 7.18 0.24 13.96
CA GLU A 131 7.02 -0.22 15.34
C GLU A 131 7.18 0.93 16.32
N ASN A 132 8.18 1.77 16.11
CA ASN A 132 8.39 2.93 16.95
C ASN A 132 7.23 3.90 16.88
N ARG A 133 6.68 4.09 15.68
CA ARG A 133 5.51 4.95 15.49
C ARG A 133 4.31 4.41 16.27
N LEU A 134 4.09 3.09 16.21
CA LEU A 134 2.97 2.48 16.92
C LEU A 134 3.12 2.57 18.43
N LYS A 135 4.36 2.50 18.93
CA LYS A 135 4.58 2.62 20.36
C LYS A 135 4.25 4.01 20.89
N ARG A 136 4.39 5.04 20.06
CA ARG A 136 4.04 6.41 20.47
C ARG A 136 2.53 6.61 20.52
N LYS A 137 1.77 5.90 19.71
CA LYS A 137 0.30 5.92 19.66
C LYS A 137 -0.27 7.32 19.50
N GLU A 138 0.32 8.10 18.62
CA GLU A 138 -0.17 9.44 18.36
C GLU A 138 -0.59 9.65 16.94
#